data_48add4799710b186d9d3e32911aefe31
#
_entry.id   48add4799710b186d9d3e32911aefe31
#
_cell.length_a   1.000
_cell.length_b   1.000
_cell.length_c   1.000
_cell.angle_alpha   90.00
_cell.angle_beta   90.00
_cell.angle_gamma   90.00
#
_symmetry.space_group_name_H-M   'P 1'
#
loop_
_entity.id
_entity.type
_entity.pdbx_description
1 polymer ?
#
loop_
_entity_poly.entity_id
_entity_poly.type
_entity_poly.pdbx_seq_one_letter_code
_entity_poly.pdbx_strand_id
1 'polypeptide(L)'
;MNKINRLKRKAFTLLEILLVLFCLAILSTLAIPKITAYHQSACTKKLQIALMNFKITLQHQNQALELYQTPLDWDKLYANLDFNTKDCHFQKQKEGFIAINGEYQAYFVLKNGVMECQYQKSSRLHKGESYCDIF
;
A
#
# COMPACT_ATOMS: atom_id res chain seq x y z
N MET A 1 61.60 28.66 0.30
CA MET A 1 61.60 27.37 1.04
C MET A 1 60.13 26.98 1.33
N ASN A 2 59.58 26.13 0.44
CA ASN A 2 58.20 25.71 0.60
C ASN A 2 58.10 24.50 1.54
N LYS A 3 57.56 24.71 2.73
CA LYS A 3 57.16 23.62 3.62
C LYS A 3 55.89 22.98 3.06
N ILE A 4 56.04 21.88 2.37
CA ILE A 4 54.94 21.01 1.96
C ILE A 4 54.41 20.36 3.25
N ASN A 5 53.27 20.83 3.72
CA ASN A 5 52.47 20.18 4.77
C ASN A 5 52.02 18.81 4.23
N ARG A 6 52.73 17.73 4.58
CA ARG A 6 52.28 16.36 4.40
C ARG A 6 51.09 16.19 5.34
N LEU A 7 49.88 16.29 4.79
CA LEU A 7 48.69 15.74 5.36
C LEU A 7 48.97 14.27 5.69
N LYS A 8 49.20 13.95 6.96
CA LYS A 8 49.25 12.56 7.45
C LYS A 8 47.87 11.95 7.18
N ARG A 9 47.72 11.22 6.08
CA ARG A 9 46.58 10.35 5.86
C ARG A 9 46.60 9.31 6.94
N LYS A 10 45.75 9.45 7.94
CA LYS A 10 45.52 8.41 8.94
C LYS A 10 44.92 7.23 8.19
N ALA A 11 45.66 6.15 8.00
CA ALA A 11 45.13 4.91 7.52
C ALA A 11 44.17 4.36 8.57
N PHE A 12 42.96 4.03 8.18
CA PHE A 12 42.01 3.34 9.05
C PHE A 12 42.62 2.03 9.55
N THR A 13 42.54 1.78 10.85
CA THR A 13 42.99 0.51 11.40
C THR A 13 42.01 -0.59 11.03
N LEU A 14 42.49 -1.81 10.85
CA LEU A 14 41.66 -2.98 10.55
C LEU A 14 40.55 -3.16 11.59
N LEU A 15 40.84 -2.89 12.85
CA LEU A 15 39.91 -2.92 13.98
C LEU A 15 38.77 -1.90 13.82
N GLU A 16 39.08 -0.69 13.35
CA GLU A 16 38.10 0.38 13.13
C GLU A 16 37.10 0.02 12.04
N ILE A 17 37.58 -0.57 10.93
CA ILE A 17 36.72 -1.07 9.84
C ILE A 17 35.83 -2.23 10.36
N LEU A 18 36.39 -3.14 11.13
CA LEU A 18 35.66 -4.29 11.70
C LEU A 18 34.56 -3.82 12.67
N LEU A 19 34.83 -2.83 13.48
CA LEU A 19 33.88 -2.22 14.41
C LEU A 19 32.73 -1.51 13.65
N VAL A 20 33.02 -0.78 12.58
CA VAL A 20 32.01 -0.13 11.75
C VAL A 20 31.11 -1.16 11.07
N LEU A 21 31.67 -2.24 10.51
CA LEU A 21 30.88 -3.31 9.91
C LEU A 21 29.98 -4.01 10.92
N PHE A 22 30.47 -4.23 12.14
CA PHE A 22 29.67 -4.82 13.22
C PHE A 22 28.49 -3.90 13.62
N CYS A 23 28.71 -2.59 13.75
CA CYS A 23 27.65 -1.62 14.03
C CYS A 23 26.61 -1.58 12.89
N LEU A 24 27.05 -1.59 11.63
CA LEU A 24 26.14 -1.61 10.48
C LEU A 24 25.29 -2.90 10.43
N ALA A 25 25.87 -4.04 10.78
CA ALA A 25 25.14 -5.30 10.83
C ALA A 25 24.02 -5.25 11.89
N ILE A 26 24.28 -4.72 13.10
CA ILE A 26 23.27 -4.58 14.15
C ILE A 26 22.18 -3.60 13.71
N LEU A 27 22.52 -2.44 13.16
CA LEU A 27 21.54 -1.45 12.71
C LEU A 27 20.65 -2.01 11.58
N SER A 28 21.20 -2.79 10.67
CA SER A 28 20.45 -3.43 9.58
C SER A 28 19.39 -4.40 10.08
N THR A 29 19.68 -5.21 11.11
CA THR A 29 18.72 -6.17 11.67
C THR A 29 17.51 -5.50 12.31
N LEU A 30 17.67 -4.30 12.86
CA LEU A 30 16.58 -3.54 13.47
C LEU A 30 15.78 -2.69 12.45
N ALA A 31 16.42 -2.27 11.37
CA ALA A 31 15.80 -1.39 10.37
C ALA A 31 14.84 -2.12 9.41
N ILE A 32 15.21 -3.33 8.97
CA ILE A 32 14.45 -4.09 7.97
C ILE A 32 12.99 -4.34 8.40
N PRO A 33 12.67 -4.88 9.59
CA PRO A 33 11.29 -5.16 9.97
C PRO A 33 10.43 -3.91 10.10
N LYS A 34 11.02 -2.76 10.47
CA LYS A 34 10.29 -1.49 10.54
C LYS A 34 9.91 -0.95 9.17
N ILE A 35 10.77 -1.10 8.18
CA ILE A 35 10.52 -0.64 6.80
C ILE A 35 9.37 -1.42 6.18
N THR A 36 9.33 -2.75 6.34
CA THR A 36 8.24 -3.58 5.80
C THR A 36 6.89 -3.26 6.43
N ALA A 37 6.84 -3.09 7.76
CA ALA A 37 5.62 -2.69 8.46
C ALA A 37 5.11 -1.30 8.01
N TYR A 38 6.02 -0.36 7.77
CA TYR A 38 5.68 0.96 7.24
C TYR A 38 5.08 0.89 5.82
N HIS A 39 5.66 0.08 4.94
CA HIS A 39 5.14 -0.12 3.58
C HIS A 39 3.72 -0.71 3.59
N GLN A 40 3.44 -1.70 4.41
CA GLN A 40 2.10 -2.28 4.55
C GLN A 40 1.09 -1.25 5.06
N SER A 41 1.46 -0.45 6.06
CA SER A 41 0.60 0.61 6.60
C SER A 41 0.34 1.71 5.57
N ALA A 42 1.34 2.13 4.82
CA ALA A 42 1.21 3.14 3.76
C ALA A 42 0.31 2.63 2.62
N CYS A 43 0.46 1.36 2.22
CA CYS A 43 -0.40 0.72 1.24
C CYS A 43 -1.86 0.68 1.71
N THR A 44 -2.12 0.23 2.93
CA THR A 44 -3.47 0.20 3.49
C THR A 44 -4.14 1.58 3.42
N LYS A 45 -3.45 2.64 3.80
CA LYS A 45 -3.97 4.01 3.70
C LYS A 45 -4.24 4.44 2.27
N LYS A 46 -3.35 4.10 1.32
CA LYS A 46 -3.55 4.36 -0.11
C LYS A 46 -4.83 3.69 -0.61
N LEU A 47 -5.03 2.41 -0.29
CA LEU A 47 -6.21 1.65 -0.68
C LEU A 47 -7.49 2.20 -0.03
N GLN A 48 -7.44 2.60 1.24
CA GLN A 48 -8.57 3.22 1.94
C GLN A 48 -9.01 4.52 1.28
N ILE A 49 -8.07 5.41 0.93
CA ILE A 49 -8.37 6.67 0.26
C ILE A 49 -8.99 6.42 -1.12
N ALA A 50 -8.42 5.49 -1.90
CA ALA A 50 -8.94 5.14 -3.21
C ALA A 50 -10.37 4.58 -3.12
N LEU A 51 -10.65 3.70 -2.15
CA LEU A 51 -11.97 3.15 -1.91
C LEU A 51 -12.98 4.19 -1.43
N MET A 52 -12.54 5.12 -0.59
CA MET A 52 -13.40 6.23 -0.16
C MET A 52 -13.80 7.11 -1.36
N ASN A 53 -12.86 7.46 -2.23
CA ASN A 53 -13.14 8.20 -3.45
C ASN A 53 -14.06 7.41 -4.40
N PHE A 54 -13.86 6.10 -4.52
CA PHE A 54 -14.75 5.22 -5.28
C PHE A 54 -16.17 5.22 -4.72
N LYS A 55 -16.34 5.09 -3.40
CA LYS A 55 -17.66 5.14 -2.72
C LYS A 55 -18.37 6.48 -2.99
N ILE A 56 -17.65 7.59 -2.88
CA ILE A 56 -18.20 8.93 -3.14
C ILE A 56 -18.65 9.04 -4.59
N THR A 57 -17.81 8.64 -5.54
CA THR A 57 -18.13 8.68 -6.97
C THR A 57 -19.34 7.78 -7.29
N LEU A 58 -19.38 6.58 -6.72
CA LEU A 58 -20.51 5.66 -6.89
C LEU A 58 -21.82 6.25 -6.35
N GLN A 59 -21.77 6.87 -5.18
CA GLN A 59 -22.94 7.52 -4.57
C GLN A 59 -23.45 8.69 -5.43
N HIS A 60 -22.55 9.51 -5.99
CA HIS A 60 -22.92 10.59 -6.91
C HIS A 60 -23.55 10.05 -8.20
N GLN A 61 -23.00 8.97 -8.76
CA GLN A 61 -23.56 8.38 -9.98
C GLN A 61 -24.91 7.71 -9.72
N ASN A 62 -25.12 7.08 -8.56
CA ASN A 62 -26.42 6.53 -8.18
C ASN A 62 -27.48 7.61 -8.05
N GLN A 63 -27.14 8.75 -7.47
CA GLN A 63 -28.05 9.90 -7.40
C GLN A 63 -28.39 10.45 -8.81
N ALA A 64 -27.40 10.52 -9.69
CA ALA A 64 -27.62 10.94 -11.08
C ALA A 64 -28.46 9.92 -11.86
N LEU A 65 -28.30 8.62 -11.60
CA LEU A 65 -29.14 7.57 -12.19
C LEU A 65 -30.61 7.72 -11.76
N GLU A 66 -30.86 7.96 -10.46
CA GLU A 66 -32.22 8.14 -9.93
C GLU A 66 -32.89 9.40 -10.48
N LEU A 67 -32.15 10.52 -10.57
CA LEU A 67 -32.69 11.82 -10.98
C LEU A 67 -32.81 12.00 -12.49
N TYR A 68 -31.81 11.53 -13.24
CA TYR A 68 -31.64 11.83 -14.65
C TYR A 68 -31.63 10.58 -15.56
N GLN A 69 -31.75 9.38 -14.97
CA GLN A 69 -31.67 8.09 -15.67
C GLN A 69 -30.36 7.91 -16.46
N THR A 70 -29.28 8.57 -16.03
CA THR A 70 -27.96 8.42 -16.65
C THR A 70 -27.32 7.10 -16.23
N PRO A 71 -26.86 6.25 -17.18
CA PRO A 71 -26.23 4.99 -16.83
C PRO A 71 -24.94 5.20 -16.05
N LEU A 72 -24.56 4.20 -15.22
CA LEU A 72 -23.30 4.20 -14.48
C LEU A 72 -22.09 4.22 -15.42
N ASP A 73 -21.22 5.20 -15.24
CA ASP A 73 -19.95 5.31 -15.96
C ASP A 73 -18.85 4.51 -15.22
N TRP A 74 -18.62 3.28 -15.67
CA TRP A 74 -17.66 2.38 -15.08
C TRP A 74 -16.21 2.86 -15.20
N ASP A 75 -15.87 3.53 -16.30
CA ASP A 75 -14.51 4.04 -16.53
C ASP A 75 -14.19 5.14 -15.52
N LYS A 76 -15.13 6.02 -15.26
CA LYS A 76 -15.01 7.06 -14.25
C LYS A 76 -14.93 6.49 -12.83
N LEU A 77 -15.68 5.44 -12.53
CA LEU A 77 -15.63 4.75 -11.25
C LEU A 77 -14.26 4.10 -11.02
N TYR A 78 -13.76 3.38 -12.01
CA TYR A 78 -12.49 2.67 -11.91
C TYR A 78 -11.26 3.60 -12.05
N ALA A 79 -11.40 4.83 -12.55
CA ALA A 79 -10.29 5.77 -12.68
C ALA A 79 -9.59 6.10 -11.35
N ASN A 80 -10.31 5.98 -10.23
CA ASN A 80 -9.74 6.21 -8.89
C ASN A 80 -8.97 5.00 -8.33
N LEU A 81 -9.03 3.85 -8.99
CA LEU A 81 -8.39 2.63 -8.54
C LEU A 81 -7.09 2.39 -9.31
N ASP A 82 -5.99 2.17 -8.59
CA ASP A 82 -4.69 1.86 -9.19
C ASP A 82 -4.59 0.35 -9.48
N PHE A 83 -4.52 -0.02 -10.76
CA PHE A 83 -4.40 -1.41 -11.21
C PHE A 83 -2.96 -1.80 -11.59
N ASN A 84 -1.99 -0.88 -11.51
CA ASN A 84 -0.67 -1.05 -12.12
C ASN A 84 0.49 -1.27 -11.12
N THR A 85 0.32 -0.96 -9.85
CA THR A 85 1.38 -1.11 -8.85
C THR A 85 1.51 -2.57 -8.42
N LYS A 86 2.75 -3.10 -8.29
CA LYS A 86 2.97 -4.55 -8.03
C LYS A 86 2.44 -5.03 -6.68
N ASP A 87 2.73 -4.30 -5.59
CA ASP A 87 2.49 -4.81 -4.23
C ASP A 87 1.29 -4.14 -3.53
N CYS A 88 0.77 -3.07 -4.11
CA CYS A 88 -0.29 -2.25 -3.55
C CYS A 88 -1.21 -1.77 -4.67
N HIS A 89 -2.18 -2.57 -5.04
CA HIS A 89 -3.02 -2.31 -6.20
C HIS A 89 -4.41 -2.91 -6.08
N PHE A 90 -5.27 -2.58 -7.04
CA PHE A 90 -6.54 -3.24 -7.22
C PHE A 90 -6.49 -4.21 -8.41
N GLN A 91 -7.22 -5.29 -8.33
CA GLN A 91 -7.39 -6.25 -9.42
C GLN A 91 -8.85 -6.32 -9.83
N LYS A 92 -9.13 -6.13 -11.12
CA LYS A 92 -10.50 -6.18 -11.68
C LYS A 92 -11.04 -7.61 -11.63
N GLN A 93 -12.32 -7.74 -11.25
CA GLN A 93 -13.08 -8.98 -11.25
C GLN A 93 -14.37 -8.81 -12.07
N LYS A 94 -15.08 -9.92 -12.37
CA LYS A 94 -16.32 -9.87 -13.16
C LYS A 94 -17.41 -8.99 -12.53
N GLU A 95 -17.55 -9.04 -11.23
CA GLU A 95 -18.61 -8.35 -10.47
C GLU A 95 -18.08 -7.35 -9.44
N GLY A 96 -16.82 -6.92 -9.60
CA GLY A 96 -16.19 -6.02 -8.65
C GLY A 96 -14.67 -5.95 -8.79
N PHE A 97 -13.97 -5.90 -7.67
CA PHE A 97 -12.50 -5.82 -7.64
C PHE A 97 -11.93 -6.35 -6.32
N ILE A 98 -10.64 -6.63 -6.32
CA ILE A 98 -9.88 -7.03 -5.15
C ILE A 98 -8.90 -5.91 -4.79
N ALA A 99 -8.84 -5.51 -3.53
CA ALA A 99 -7.77 -4.68 -3.00
C ALA A 99 -6.64 -5.58 -2.49
N ILE A 100 -5.41 -5.37 -2.96
CA ILE A 100 -4.24 -6.19 -2.66
C ILE A 100 -3.18 -5.35 -1.97
N ASN A 101 -2.72 -5.83 -0.80
CA ASN A 101 -1.62 -5.28 -0.04
C ASN A 101 -0.65 -6.40 0.32
N GLY A 102 0.32 -6.69 -0.55
CA GLY A 102 1.21 -7.83 -0.40
C GLY A 102 0.42 -9.15 -0.33
N GLU A 103 0.42 -9.81 0.82
CA GLU A 103 -0.30 -11.09 1.04
C GLU A 103 -1.78 -10.92 1.40
N TYR A 104 -2.20 -9.70 1.80
CA TYR A 104 -3.57 -9.44 2.22
C TYR A 104 -4.44 -9.03 1.05
N GLN A 105 -5.65 -9.59 0.99
CA GLN A 105 -6.63 -9.36 -0.06
C GLN A 105 -8.00 -9.08 0.53
N ALA A 106 -8.67 -8.03 0.05
CA ALA A 106 -10.07 -7.75 0.35
C ALA A 106 -10.88 -7.77 -0.94
N TYR A 107 -11.93 -8.59 -0.95
CA TYR A 107 -12.80 -8.81 -2.11
C TYR A 107 -14.02 -7.90 -2.01
N PHE A 108 -14.21 -7.05 -3.00
CA PHE A 108 -15.36 -6.14 -3.11
C PHE A 108 -16.23 -6.54 -4.29
N VAL A 109 -17.53 -6.57 -4.06
CA VAL A 109 -18.55 -6.84 -5.07
C VAL A 109 -19.50 -5.66 -5.15
N LEU A 110 -19.91 -5.33 -6.37
CA LEU A 110 -20.89 -4.28 -6.65
C LEU A 110 -22.24 -4.94 -6.94
N LYS A 111 -23.21 -4.74 -6.03
CA LYS A 111 -24.57 -5.22 -6.18
C LYS A 111 -25.54 -4.06 -6.03
N ASN A 112 -26.41 -3.89 -7.04
CA ASN A 112 -27.47 -2.87 -7.00
C ASN A 112 -26.96 -1.45 -6.67
N GLY A 113 -25.78 -1.08 -7.20
CA GLY A 113 -25.18 0.24 -6.91
C GLY A 113 -24.54 0.37 -5.53
N VAL A 114 -24.43 -0.71 -4.76
CA VAL A 114 -23.79 -0.73 -3.44
C VAL A 114 -22.54 -1.58 -3.50
N MET A 115 -21.46 -1.11 -2.88
CA MET A 115 -20.21 -1.85 -2.74
C MET A 115 -20.20 -2.60 -1.42
N GLU A 116 -20.04 -3.91 -1.48
CA GLU A 116 -19.97 -4.79 -0.30
C GLU A 116 -18.62 -5.53 -0.26
N CYS A 117 -17.99 -5.61 0.92
CA CYS A 117 -16.81 -6.43 1.10
C CYS A 117 -17.20 -7.86 1.47
N GLN A 118 -16.61 -8.85 0.79
CA GLN A 118 -16.88 -10.27 1.01
C GLN A 118 -15.96 -10.83 2.10
N TYR A 119 -16.40 -10.87 3.34
CA TYR A 119 -15.65 -11.32 4.51
C TYR A 119 -15.12 -12.76 4.39
N GLN A 120 -15.90 -13.66 3.81
CA GLN A 120 -15.54 -15.07 3.68
C GLN A 120 -14.38 -15.31 2.70
N LYS A 121 -14.24 -14.44 1.68
CA LYS A 121 -13.19 -14.55 0.65
C LYS A 121 -11.98 -13.70 0.97
N SER A 122 -12.12 -12.71 1.85
CA SER A 122 -11.05 -11.79 2.22
C SER A 122 -10.09 -12.40 3.23
N SER A 123 -8.83 -11.97 3.18
CA SER A 123 -7.78 -12.44 4.07
C SER A 123 -8.11 -12.12 5.53
N ARG A 124 -7.63 -12.98 6.45
CA ARG A 124 -7.69 -12.73 7.89
C ARG A 124 -6.38 -12.12 8.38
N LEU A 125 -6.50 -11.14 9.27
CA LEU A 125 -5.36 -10.53 9.96
C LEU A 125 -4.92 -11.39 11.13
N HIS A 126 -3.71 -11.13 11.67
CA HIS A 126 -3.14 -11.88 12.79
C HIS A 126 -4.02 -11.92 14.05
N LYS A 127 -4.94 -10.96 14.23
CA LYS A 127 -5.90 -10.91 15.34
C LYS A 127 -7.22 -11.64 15.07
N GLY A 128 -7.35 -12.32 13.93
CA GLY A 128 -8.58 -13.00 13.51
C GLY A 128 -9.62 -12.09 12.87
N GLU A 129 -9.39 -10.79 12.81
CA GLU A 129 -10.23 -9.81 12.11
C GLU A 129 -10.10 -9.99 10.59
N SER A 130 -11.15 -9.68 9.84
CA SER A 130 -11.10 -9.70 8.38
C SER A 130 -10.36 -8.47 7.84
N TYR A 131 -9.65 -8.64 6.73
CA TYR A 131 -9.07 -7.50 6.02
C TYR A 131 -10.15 -6.51 5.52
N CYS A 132 -11.41 -6.95 5.41
CA CYS A 132 -12.57 -6.08 5.17
C CYS A 132 -12.79 -5.02 6.26
N ASP A 133 -12.46 -5.34 7.53
CA ASP A 133 -12.73 -4.45 8.68
C ASP A 133 -11.85 -3.19 8.67
N ILE A 134 -10.84 -3.17 7.80
CA ILE A 134 -9.95 -2.02 7.61
C ILE A 134 -10.61 -0.95 6.73
N PHE A 135 -11.57 -1.30 5.87
CA PHE A 135 -12.19 -0.45 4.87
C PHE A 135 -13.62 -0.07 5.21
#